data_564e9af7f3d16ccaf9a0ee62b5045919
#
_entry.id   564e9af7f3d16ccaf9a0ee62b5045919
#
_cell.length_a   1.000
_cell.length_b   1.000
_cell.length_c   1.000
_cell.angle_alpha   90.00
_cell.angle_beta   90.00
_cell.angle_gamma   90.00
#
_symmetry.space_group_name_H-M   'P 1'
#
loop_
_entity.id
_entity.type
_entity.pdbx_description
1 polymer ?
#
loop_
_entity_poly.entity_id
_entity_poly.type
_entity_poly.pdbx_seq_one_letter_code
_entity_poly.pdbx_strand_id
1 'polypeptide(L)'
;IRRIRASYYFIGALLGKYKSAQVPLPGGCDIGSRPIDQHLKGFRALGAKIEIECGAVHAHAIDLVGAHIYLDMVSVGATINIMMAAAMAEGMTIIENAAKEPHVVDVANFLNSMGANIKGAGTDVIRIRGVRTLHGTDYSIIPDQIEAGTFMCAAAVTRGDITVKNVIPKHLEAISAKLIEIGCEVIEGDDEVRVVGRPKQHSTNIKTLPYPGFP
;
A
#
# COMPACT_ATOMS: atom_id res chain seq x y z
N ILE A 1 -15.78 -7.57 -9.56
CA ILE A 1 -14.76 -6.52 -9.65
C ILE A 1 -15.33 -5.17 -9.19
N ARG A 2 -16.48 -4.70 -9.71
CA ARG A 2 -17.09 -3.39 -9.33
C ARG A 2 -17.32 -3.20 -7.81
N ARG A 3 -17.47 -4.27 -7.04
CA ARG A 3 -17.70 -4.23 -5.59
C ARG A 3 -16.41 -4.29 -4.76
N ILE A 4 -15.25 -4.47 -5.40
CA ILE A 4 -13.96 -4.60 -4.72
C ILE A 4 -13.14 -3.36 -5.03
N ARG A 5 -12.86 -2.55 -4.00
CA ARG A 5 -12.08 -1.32 -4.20
C ARG A 5 -10.67 -1.61 -4.72
N ALA A 6 -10.02 -2.66 -4.25
CA ALA A 6 -8.68 -3.05 -4.70
C ALA A 6 -8.59 -3.38 -6.21
N SER A 7 -9.73 -3.44 -6.93
CA SER A 7 -9.74 -3.71 -8.37
C SER A 7 -8.91 -2.71 -9.20
N TYR A 8 -8.72 -1.48 -8.72
CA TYR A 8 -7.92 -0.50 -9.44
C TYR A 8 -6.43 -0.86 -9.53
N TYR A 9 -5.91 -1.74 -8.66
CA TYR A 9 -4.53 -2.24 -8.78
C TYR A 9 -4.31 -3.03 -10.08
N PHE A 10 -5.37 -3.62 -10.64
CA PHE A 10 -5.26 -4.26 -11.93
C PHE A 10 -4.88 -3.30 -13.07
N ILE A 11 -5.13 -1.99 -12.93
CA ILE A 11 -4.76 -1.02 -13.98
C ILE A 11 -3.24 -1.05 -14.18
N GLY A 12 -2.45 -0.90 -13.11
CA GLY A 12 -0.99 -0.89 -13.18
C GLY A 12 -0.41 -2.21 -13.66
N ALA A 13 -0.91 -3.32 -13.12
CA ALA A 13 -0.43 -4.65 -13.48
C ALA A 13 -0.71 -4.99 -14.95
N LEU A 14 -1.94 -4.73 -15.43
CA LEU A 14 -2.33 -4.99 -16.83
C LEU A 14 -1.63 -4.04 -17.78
N LEU A 15 -1.54 -2.76 -17.44
CA LEU A 15 -0.87 -1.75 -18.25
C LEU A 15 0.62 -2.09 -18.39
N GLY A 16 1.30 -2.47 -17.32
CA GLY A 16 2.70 -2.91 -17.34
C GLY A 16 2.90 -4.09 -18.28
N LYS A 17 2.06 -5.12 -18.14
CA LYS A 17 2.23 -6.37 -18.90
C LYS A 17 1.70 -6.32 -20.32
N TYR A 18 0.50 -5.75 -20.52
CA TYR A 18 -0.23 -5.83 -21.78
C TYR A 18 -0.34 -4.50 -22.53
N LYS A 19 0.17 -3.40 -21.94
CA LYS A 19 0.06 -2.04 -22.47
C LYS A 19 -1.40 -1.58 -22.65
N SER A 20 -2.33 -2.32 -22.09
CA SER A 20 -3.76 -2.02 -22.14
C SER A 20 -4.45 -2.53 -20.88
N ALA A 21 -5.32 -1.71 -20.32
CA ALA A 21 -6.14 -2.06 -19.16
C ALA A 21 -7.52 -1.42 -19.27
N GLN A 22 -8.55 -2.21 -18.98
CA GLN A 22 -9.90 -1.70 -18.82
C GLN A 22 -10.43 -2.17 -17.47
N VAL A 23 -10.60 -1.25 -16.55
CA VAL A 23 -11.00 -1.56 -15.18
C VAL A 23 -12.15 -0.64 -14.75
N PRO A 24 -13.25 -1.19 -14.23
CA PRO A 24 -14.32 -0.36 -13.68
C PRO A 24 -13.78 0.59 -12.59
N LEU A 25 -14.34 1.79 -12.51
CA LEU A 25 -14.04 2.69 -11.39
C LEU A 25 -14.30 1.98 -10.07
N PRO A 26 -13.40 2.16 -9.09
CA PRO A 26 -13.48 1.43 -7.83
C PRO A 26 -14.76 1.78 -7.08
N GLY A 27 -15.56 0.77 -6.83
CA GLY A 27 -16.70 0.79 -5.91
C GLY A 27 -16.30 0.27 -4.53
N GLY A 28 -17.27 -0.10 -3.72
CA GLY A 28 -17.06 -0.71 -2.41
C GLY A 28 -17.32 0.27 -1.26
N CYS A 29 -16.33 0.56 -0.43
CA CYS A 29 -16.52 1.35 0.79
C CYS A 29 -17.04 2.77 0.51
N ASP A 30 -18.21 3.10 1.03
CA ASP A 30 -18.79 4.46 0.97
C ASP A 30 -18.38 5.27 2.20
N ILE A 31 -17.07 5.54 2.31
CA ILE A 31 -16.47 6.31 3.41
C ILE A 31 -15.90 7.65 2.92
N GLY A 32 -16.52 8.24 1.90
CA GLY A 32 -16.13 9.51 1.32
C GLY A 32 -15.45 9.41 -0.04
N SER A 33 -15.14 10.58 -0.61
CA SER A 33 -14.46 10.67 -1.91
C SER A 33 -13.02 10.14 -1.81
N ARG A 34 -12.70 9.16 -2.64
CA ARG A 34 -11.37 8.56 -2.70
C ARG A 34 -10.91 8.51 -4.16
N PRO A 35 -10.47 9.66 -4.70
CA PRO A 35 -10.11 9.80 -6.10
C PRO A 35 -8.90 8.92 -6.46
N ILE A 36 -8.77 8.59 -7.73
CA ILE A 36 -7.63 7.85 -8.29
C ILE A 36 -6.76 8.75 -9.19
N ASP A 37 -6.87 10.04 -9.04
CA ASP A 37 -6.17 11.06 -9.83
C ASP A 37 -4.65 10.88 -9.83
N GLN A 38 -4.05 10.57 -8.66
CA GLN A 38 -2.62 10.32 -8.55
C GLN A 38 -2.18 9.07 -9.30
N HIS A 39 -3.02 8.03 -9.36
CA HIS A 39 -2.77 6.84 -10.19
C HIS A 39 -2.74 7.22 -11.67
N LEU A 40 -3.76 7.94 -12.12
CA LEU A 40 -3.90 8.35 -13.51
C LEU A 40 -2.79 9.32 -13.93
N LYS A 41 -2.38 10.23 -13.03
CA LYS A 41 -1.23 11.11 -13.21
C LYS A 41 0.04 10.31 -13.50
N GLY A 42 0.31 9.30 -12.67
CA GLY A 42 1.49 8.44 -12.84
C GLY A 42 1.47 7.67 -14.16
N PHE A 43 0.34 7.08 -14.54
CA PHE A 43 0.22 6.36 -15.80
C PHE A 43 0.39 7.27 -17.02
N ARG A 44 -0.17 8.49 -16.98
CA ARG A 44 0.04 9.48 -18.07
C ARG A 44 1.52 9.87 -18.17
N ALA A 45 2.20 10.05 -17.04
CA ALA A 45 3.63 10.34 -17.03
C ALA A 45 4.46 9.22 -17.66
N LEU A 46 4.06 7.95 -17.48
CA LEU A 46 4.65 6.80 -18.15
C LEU A 46 4.29 6.67 -19.64
N GLY A 47 3.49 7.59 -20.20
CA GLY A 47 3.10 7.61 -21.61
C GLY A 47 1.76 6.92 -21.93
N ALA A 48 0.98 6.54 -20.93
CA ALA A 48 -0.33 5.95 -21.18
C ALA A 48 -1.40 7.01 -21.51
N LYS A 49 -2.21 6.74 -22.50
CA LYS A 49 -3.46 7.46 -22.77
C LYS A 49 -4.54 6.90 -21.85
N ILE A 50 -5.19 7.80 -21.10
CA ILE A 50 -6.22 7.44 -20.12
C ILE A 50 -7.53 8.14 -20.47
N GLU A 51 -8.56 7.33 -20.61
CA GLU A 51 -9.94 7.79 -20.81
C GLU A 51 -10.83 7.19 -19.71
N ILE A 52 -11.85 7.92 -19.30
CA ILE A 52 -12.84 7.43 -18.34
C ILE A 52 -14.19 7.48 -19.04
N GLU A 53 -14.71 6.32 -19.37
CA GLU A 53 -15.96 6.18 -20.10
C GLU A 53 -16.83 5.07 -19.46
N CYS A 54 -18.12 5.27 -19.45
CA CYS A 54 -19.10 4.30 -18.93
C CYS A 54 -18.77 3.76 -17.53
N GLY A 55 -18.16 4.59 -16.67
CA GLY A 55 -17.77 4.19 -15.32
C GLY A 55 -16.58 3.21 -15.27
N ALA A 56 -15.72 3.23 -16.29
CA ALA A 56 -14.48 2.45 -16.35
C ALA A 56 -13.30 3.32 -16.75
N VAL A 57 -12.12 2.97 -16.26
CA VAL A 57 -10.85 3.51 -16.72
C VAL A 57 -10.36 2.67 -17.88
N HIS A 58 -10.12 3.30 -19.01
CA HIS A 58 -9.47 2.74 -20.18
C HIS A 58 -8.06 3.32 -20.26
N ALA A 59 -7.06 2.49 -20.08
CA ALA A 59 -5.66 2.87 -20.15
C ALA A 59 -4.99 2.11 -21.29
N HIS A 60 -4.29 2.83 -22.16
CA HIS A 60 -3.57 2.23 -23.29
C HIS A 60 -2.24 2.96 -23.53
N ALA A 61 -1.21 2.21 -23.86
CA ALA A 61 0.07 2.73 -24.29
C ALA A 61 0.61 1.92 -25.46
N ILE A 62 1.34 2.55 -26.38
CA ILE A 62 2.15 1.81 -27.37
C ILE A 62 3.33 1.23 -26.61
N ASP A 63 4.07 2.08 -25.92
CA ASP A 63 5.15 1.73 -25.02
C ASP A 63 5.02 2.54 -23.73
N LEU A 64 5.44 1.94 -22.62
CA LEU A 64 5.61 2.66 -21.36
C LEU A 64 7.07 3.07 -21.25
N VAL A 65 7.28 4.36 -20.96
CA VAL A 65 8.63 4.94 -20.83
C VAL A 65 8.78 5.49 -19.40
N GLY A 66 9.92 5.21 -18.80
CA GLY A 66 10.25 5.68 -17.47
C GLY A 66 10.20 7.21 -17.37
N ALA A 67 9.70 7.70 -16.24
CA ALA A 67 9.45 9.12 -16.02
C ALA A 67 9.78 9.52 -14.57
N HIS A 68 9.96 10.83 -14.36
CA HIS A 68 10.02 11.43 -13.04
C HIS A 68 8.61 11.82 -12.62
N ILE A 69 8.11 11.21 -11.54
CA ILE A 69 6.73 11.34 -11.08
C ILE A 69 6.74 11.85 -9.64
N TYR A 70 6.26 13.07 -9.44
CA TYR A 70 6.02 13.61 -8.10
C TYR A 70 4.54 13.41 -7.74
N LEU A 71 4.27 12.74 -6.63
CA LEU A 71 2.92 12.59 -6.09
C LEU A 71 2.55 13.83 -5.26
N ASP A 72 1.44 14.50 -5.60
CA ASP A 72 1.01 15.72 -4.93
C ASP A 72 0.62 15.45 -3.46
N MET A 73 0.24 14.22 -3.18
CA MET A 73 0.00 13.71 -1.84
C MET A 73 0.52 12.26 -1.72
N VAL A 74 0.95 11.89 -0.55
CA VAL A 74 1.34 10.51 -0.25
C VAL A 74 0.14 9.60 -0.48
N SER A 75 0.30 8.63 -1.36
CA SER A 75 -0.76 7.67 -1.72
C SER A 75 -0.19 6.27 -1.89
N VAL A 76 -0.55 5.38 -0.98
CA VAL A 76 -0.18 3.96 -1.03
C VAL A 76 -0.61 3.34 -2.35
N GLY A 77 -1.89 3.54 -2.69
CA GLY A 77 -2.47 2.96 -3.90
C GLY A 77 -1.77 3.43 -5.17
N ALA A 78 -1.53 4.74 -5.30
CA ALA A 78 -0.83 5.30 -6.45
C ALA A 78 0.62 4.80 -6.53
N THR A 79 1.34 4.80 -5.40
CA THR A 79 2.73 4.30 -5.33
C THR A 79 2.83 2.87 -5.83
N ILE A 80 2.02 1.95 -5.31
CA ILE A 80 2.02 0.53 -5.70
C ILE A 80 1.63 0.38 -7.18
N ASN A 81 0.59 1.08 -7.60
CA ASN A 81 0.03 0.91 -8.94
C ASN A 81 0.98 1.44 -10.02
N ILE A 82 1.61 2.58 -9.77
CA ILE A 82 2.65 3.13 -10.65
C ILE A 82 3.88 2.22 -10.66
N MET A 83 4.28 1.70 -9.49
CA MET A 83 5.40 0.76 -9.35
C MET A 83 5.21 -0.48 -10.23
N MET A 84 4.01 -1.08 -10.21
CA MET A 84 3.70 -2.25 -11.05
C MET A 84 3.79 -1.93 -12.55
N ALA A 85 3.27 -0.79 -12.98
CA ALA A 85 3.35 -0.37 -14.38
C ALA A 85 4.80 -0.06 -14.80
N ALA A 86 5.55 0.64 -13.93
CA ALA A 86 6.92 1.07 -14.17
C ALA A 86 7.92 -0.10 -14.18
N ALA A 87 7.61 -1.20 -13.51
CA ALA A 87 8.49 -2.37 -13.47
C ALA A 87 8.84 -2.92 -14.86
N MET A 88 7.98 -2.69 -15.86
CA MET A 88 8.19 -3.11 -17.23
C MET A 88 8.20 -1.92 -18.23
N ALA A 89 8.38 -0.68 -17.75
CA ALA A 89 8.54 0.49 -18.60
C ALA A 89 9.99 0.61 -19.10
N GLU A 90 10.21 1.16 -20.28
CA GLU A 90 11.56 1.37 -20.79
C GLU A 90 12.28 2.49 -20.03
N GLY A 91 13.51 2.22 -19.57
CA GLY A 91 14.32 3.23 -18.90
C GLY A 91 14.14 3.29 -17.39
N MET A 92 14.24 4.49 -16.81
CA MET A 92 14.23 4.73 -15.38
C MET A 92 12.97 5.52 -14.97
N THR A 93 12.23 5.01 -14.00
CA THR A 93 11.17 5.75 -13.32
C THR A 93 11.62 6.15 -11.93
N ILE A 94 11.33 7.39 -11.55
CA ILE A 94 11.54 7.91 -10.19
C ILE A 94 10.17 8.36 -9.67
N ILE A 95 9.75 7.79 -8.55
CA ILE A 95 8.54 8.22 -7.84
C ILE A 95 9.00 9.00 -6.61
N GLU A 96 8.64 10.27 -6.52
CA GLU A 96 8.88 11.14 -5.36
C GLU A 96 7.60 11.36 -4.56
N ASN A 97 7.76 11.64 -3.27
CA ASN A 97 6.69 11.68 -2.27
C ASN A 97 5.91 10.36 -2.21
N ALA A 98 6.65 9.26 -2.37
CA ALA A 98 6.11 7.90 -2.34
C ALA A 98 5.64 7.51 -0.94
N ALA A 99 4.67 6.61 -0.87
CA ALA A 99 4.24 5.98 0.35
C ALA A 99 5.31 5.02 0.91
N LYS A 100 5.41 4.94 2.24
CA LYS A 100 6.50 4.22 2.96
C LYS A 100 6.00 2.97 3.69
N GLU A 101 4.71 2.71 3.62
CA GLU A 101 4.04 1.63 4.35
C GLU A 101 4.69 0.28 4.07
N PRO A 102 4.73 -0.62 5.07
CA PRO A 102 5.38 -1.94 4.95
C PRO A 102 4.93 -2.74 3.74
N HIS A 103 3.65 -2.69 3.39
CA HIS A 103 3.13 -3.41 2.23
C HIS A 103 3.55 -2.78 0.88
N VAL A 104 3.98 -1.51 0.84
CA VAL A 104 4.64 -0.93 -0.34
C VAL A 104 6.03 -1.55 -0.53
N VAL A 105 6.76 -1.74 0.57
CA VAL A 105 8.07 -2.42 0.56
C VAL A 105 7.90 -3.88 0.16
N ASP A 106 6.87 -4.54 0.68
CA ASP A 106 6.55 -5.93 0.37
C ASP A 106 6.27 -6.15 -1.12
N VAL A 107 5.46 -5.29 -1.74
CA VAL A 107 5.23 -5.33 -3.20
C VAL A 107 6.51 -5.11 -3.99
N ALA A 108 7.39 -4.19 -3.56
CA ALA A 108 8.68 -3.97 -4.20
C ALA A 108 9.58 -5.21 -4.10
N ASN A 109 9.62 -5.87 -2.93
CA ASN A 109 10.36 -7.10 -2.70
C ASN A 109 9.80 -8.25 -3.56
N PHE A 110 8.48 -8.39 -3.61
CA PHE A 110 7.82 -9.37 -4.46
C PHE A 110 8.16 -9.16 -5.94
N LEU A 111 8.06 -7.93 -6.45
CA LEU A 111 8.42 -7.63 -7.84
C LEU A 111 9.92 -7.88 -8.09
N ASN A 112 10.80 -7.53 -7.15
CA ASN A 112 12.23 -7.79 -7.26
C ASN A 112 12.53 -9.30 -7.26
N SER A 113 11.81 -10.11 -6.50
CA SER A 113 11.93 -11.58 -6.55
C SER A 113 11.45 -12.17 -7.88
N MET A 114 10.62 -11.45 -8.64
CA MET A 114 10.23 -11.76 -10.01
C MET A 114 11.24 -11.24 -11.06
N GLY A 115 12.32 -10.59 -10.65
CA GLY A 115 13.34 -10.06 -11.55
C GLY A 115 13.22 -8.57 -11.86
N ALA A 116 12.36 -7.81 -11.20
CA ALA A 116 12.30 -6.35 -11.30
C ALA A 116 13.56 -5.69 -10.69
N ASN A 117 13.75 -4.41 -10.96
CA ASN A 117 14.85 -3.62 -10.38
C ASN A 117 14.28 -2.37 -9.70
N ILE A 118 13.85 -2.53 -8.46
CA ILE A 118 13.20 -1.50 -7.64
C ILE A 118 14.07 -1.24 -6.42
N LYS A 119 14.38 0.04 -6.16
CA LYS A 119 15.17 0.50 -5.02
C LYS A 119 14.50 1.68 -4.34
N GLY A 120 14.74 1.82 -3.03
CA GLY A 120 14.23 2.94 -2.24
C GLY A 120 12.80 2.76 -1.72
N ALA A 121 12.15 1.60 -1.89
CA ALA A 121 10.88 1.30 -1.24
C ALA A 121 11.04 1.42 0.29
N GLY A 122 10.06 2.04 0.96
CA GLY A 122 10.14 2.42 2.37
C GLY A 122 10.74 3.80 2.61
N THR A 123 11.18 4.49 1.57
CA THR A 123 11.57 5.90 1.60
C THR A 123 10.62 6.74 0.76
N ASP A 124 10.77 8.06 0.77
CA ASP A 124 9.98 8.99 -0.03
C ASP A 124 10.35 9.01 -1.52
N VAL A 125 11.44 8.31 -1.90
CA VAL A 125 11.90 8.24 -3.30
C VAL A 125 12.13 6.80 -3.72
N ILE A 126 11.33 6.33 -4.67
CA ILE A 126 11.46 4.98 -5.26
C ILE A 126 12.02 5.11 -6.68
N ARG A 127 13.06 4.33 -6.96
CA ARG A 127 13.69 4.25 -8.28
C ARG A 127 13.46 2.88 -8.89
N ILE A 128 12.95 2.85 -10.11
CA ILE A 128 12.56 1.64 -10.81
C ILE A 128 13.24 1.65 -12.17
N ARG A 129 14.15 0.71 -12.39
CA ARG A 129 14.68 0.46 -13.73
C ARG A 129 13.82 -0.63 -14.36
N GLY A 130 13.08 -0.30 -15.40
CA GLY A 130 12.21 -1.25 -16.05
C GLY A 130 12.97 -2.42 -16.68
N VAL A 131 12.33 -3.57 -16.69
CA VAL A 131 12.86 -4.82 -17.25
C VAL A 131 11.95 -5.34 -18.36
N ARG A 132 12.52 -6.11 -19.29
CA ARG A 132 11.75 -6.66 -20.43
C ARG A 132 10.79 -7.76 -20.01
N THR A 133 11.17 -8.56 -19.02
CA THR A 133 10.40 -9.73 -18.57
C THR A 133 10.48 -9.88 -17.08
N LEU A 134 9.40 -10.36 -16.48
CA LEU A 134 9.33 -10.85 -15.11
C LEU A 134 9.07 -12.36 -15.15
N HIS A 135 9.58 -13.09 -14.18
CA HIS A 135 9.36 -14.53 -14.03
C HIS A 135 8.48 -14.85 -12.81
N GLY A 136 8.01 -16.07 -12.71
CA GLY A 136 7.30 -16.56 -11.54
C GLY A 136 8.24 -16.73 -10.36
N THR A 137 7.69 -16.63 -9.14
CA THR A 137 8.42 -16.81 -7.89
C THR A 137 7.51 -17.36 -6.80
N ASP A 138 8.09 -18.05 -5.82
CA ASP A 138 7.43 -18.33 -4.55
C ASP A 138 7.70 -17.18 -3.59
N TYR A 139 6.67 -16.67 -2.95
CA TYR A 139 6.78 -15.50 -2.09
C TYR A 139 5.80 -15.58 -0.91
N SER A 140 6.28 -15.32 0.28
CA SER A 140 5.45 -15.20 1.49
C SER A 140 5.15 -13.73 1.75
N ILE A 141 3.87 -13.38 1.73
CA ILE A 141 3.39 -12.03 2.01
C ILE A 141 3.58 -11.72 3.50
N ILE A 142 3.96 -10.49 3.82
CA ILE A 142 4.04 -10.05 5.21
C ILE A 142 2.67 -10.04 5.89
N PRO A 143 2.62 -10.18 7.23
CA PRO A 143 1.37 -10.05 7.99
C PRO A 143 0.71 -8.68 7.81
N ASP A 144 -0.64 -8.67 7.79
CA ASP A 144 -1.42 -7.44 7.69
C ASP A 144 -1.43 -6.67 9.02
N GLN A 145 -0.72 -5.56 9.05
CA GLN A 145 -0.65 -4.69 10.23
C GLN A 145 -2.01 -4.06 10.59
N ILE A 146 -2.89 -3.85 9.61
CA ILE A 146 -4.21 -3.23 9.84
C ILE A 146 -5.14 -4.25 10.52
N GLU A 147 -5.12 -5.50 10.05
CA GLU A 147 -5.85 -6.58 10.70
C GLU A 147 -5.34 -6.81 12.13
N ALA A 148 -4.03 -6.93 12.31
CA ALA A 148 -3.42 -7.08 13.62
C ALA A 148 -3.80 -5.95 14.58
N GLY A 149 -3.66 -4.70 14.14
CA GLY A 149 -4.05 -3.51 14.92
C GLY A 149 -5.53 -3.48 15.28
N THR A 150 -6.40 -3.98 14.40
CA THR A 150 -7.84 -4.10 14.66
C THR A 150 -8.10 -5.04 15.85
N PHE A 151 -7.44 -6.21 15.89
CA PHE A 151 -7.57 -7.13 17.02
C PHE A 151 -6.95 -6.59 18.31
N MET A 152 -5.84 -5.85 18.22
CA MET A 152 -5.27 -5.13 19.38
C MET A 152 -6.26 -4.12 19.95
N CYS A 153 -6.91 -3.34 19.10
CA CYS A 153 -7.96 -2.40 19.53
C CYS A 153 -9.18 -3.13 20.12
N ALA A 154 -9.55 -4.29 19.57
CA ALA A 154 -10.63 -5.11 20.10
C ALA A 154 -10.34 -5.57 21.53
N ALA A 155 -9.11 -5.96 21.86
CA ALA A 155 -8.69 -6.30 23.22
C ALA A 155 -8.90 -5.10 24.18
N ALA A 156 -8.51 -3.91 23.75
CA ALA A 156 -8.69 -2.70 24.55
C ALA A 156 -10.16 -2.38 24.83
N VAL A 157 -11.02 -2.38 23.79
CA VAL A 157 -12.44 -2.05 23.88
C VAL A 157 -13.22 -3.04 24.75
N THR A 158 -12.91 -4.34 24.62
CA THR A 158 -13.58 -5.41 25.37
C THR A 158 -13.00 -5.63 26.76
N ARG A 159 -11.91 -4.94 27.12
CA ARG A 159 -11.13 -5.20 28.34
C ARG A 159 -10.63 -6.65 28.40
N GLY A 160 -10.36 -7.20 27.23
CA GLY A 160 -9.92 -8.58 27.06
C GLY A 160 -8.41 -8.73 27.15
N ASP A 161 -7.95 -9.95 26.98
CA ASP A 161 -6.55 -10.34 26.92
C ASP A 161 -6.35 -11.16 25.64
N ILE A 162 -5.67 -10.57 24.66
CA ILE A 162 -5.47 -11.18 23.34
C ILE A 162 -3.99 -11.15 22.98
N THR A 163 -3.47 -12.29 22.53
CA THR A 163 -2.16 -12.38 21.88
C THR A 163 -2.36 -12.55 20.38
N VAL A 164 -1.92 -11.54 19.63
CA VAL A 164 -1.91 -11.57 18.15
C VAL A 164 -0.57 -12.13 17.73
N LYS A 165 -0.59 -13.28 17.05
CA LYS A 165 0.60 -14.01 16.61
C LYS A 165 0.87 -13.84 15.14
N ASN A 166 2.08 -14.19 14.74
CA ASN A 166 2.53 -14.13 13.36
C ASN A 166 2.42 -12.72 12.80
N VAL A 167 2.93 -11.75 13.55
CA VAL A 167 2.95 -10.32 13.23
C VAL A 167 4.38 -9.79 13.26
N ILE A 168 4.58 -8.60 12.72
CA ILE A 168 5.84 -7.86 12.84
C ILE A 168 5.60 -6.70 13.81
N PRO A 169 6.02 -6.80 15.09
CA PRO A 169 5.71 -5.79 16.11
C PRO A 169 6.12 -4.38 15.70
N LYS A 170 7.25 -4.24 15.00
CA LYS A 170 7.74 -2.96 14.48
C LYS A 170 6.75 -2.25 13.55
N HIS A 171 5.88 -2.98 12.87
CA HIS A 171 4.84 -2.38 12.03
C HIS A 171 3.64 -1.85 12.82
N LEU A 172 3.56 -2.20 14.11
CA LEU A 172 2.46 -1.89 15.02
C LEU A 172 2.81 -0.83 16.07
N GLU A 173 4.06 -0.29 16.06
CA GLU A 173 4.58 0.63 17.07
C GLU A 173 3.63 1.82 17.35
N ALA A 174 3.07 2.44 16.30
CA ALA A 174 2.17 3.57 16.46
C ALA A 174 0.86 3.18 17.18
N ILE A 175 0.36 1.98 16.94
CA ILE A 175 -0.85 1.44 17.59
C ILE A 175 -0.52 1.03 19.02
N SER A 176 0.57 0.28 19.23
CA SER A 176 1.08 -0.11 20.56
C SER A 176 1.25 1.10 21.46
N ALA A 177 1.91 2.15 20.97
CA ALA A 177 2.12 3.38 21.73
C ALA A 177 0.80 4.03 22.18
N LYS A 178 -0.21 4.08 21.33
CA LYS A 178 -1.52 4.65 21.67
C LYS A 178 -2.31 3.77 22.63
N LEU A 179 -2.22 2.47 22.51
CA LEU A 179 -2.85 1.54 23.45
C LEU A 179 -2.22 1.65 24.86
N ILE A 180 -0.90 1.79 24.94
CA ILE A 180 -0.20 2.05 26.22
C ILE A 180 -0.65 3.40 26.81
N GLU A 181 -0.74 4.45 26.00
CA GLU A 181 -1.19 5.77 26.43
C GLU A 181 -2.64 5.76 26.95
N ILE A 182 -3.51 4.93 26.39
CA ILE A 182 -4.88 4.70 26.88
C ILE A 182 -4.89 3.95 28.23
N GLY A 183 -3.81 3.26 28.58
CA GLY A 183 -3.68 2.50 29.84
C GLY A 183 -3.82 1.00 29.65
N CYS A 184 -3.74 0.47 28.43
CA CYS A 184 -3.61 -0.95 28.18
C CYS A 184 -2.17 -1.42 28.51
N GLU A 185 -2.02 -2.69 28.83
CA GLU A 185 -0.72 -3.33 28.84
C GLU A 185 -0.45 -3.93 27.47
N VAL A 186 0.70 -3.60 26.88
CA VAL A 186 1.14 -4.14 25.58
C VAL A 186 2.49 -4.80 25.78
N ILE A 187 2.60 -6.06 25.43
CA ILE A 187 3.81 -6.88 25.54
C ILE A 187 4.18 -7.34 24.14
N GLU A 188 5.33 -6.90 23.65
CA GLU A 188 5.85 -7.26 22.34
C GLU A 188 6.84 -8.41 22.47
N GLY A 189 6.62 -9.47 21.66
CA GLY A 189 7.54 -10.58 21.46
C GLY A 189 8.27 -10.45 20.12
N ASP A 190 8.88 -11.53 19.66
CA ASP A 190 9.60 -11.56 18.38
C ASP A 190 8.63 -11.49 17.17
N ASP A 191 7.55 -12.26 17.24
CA ASP A 191 6.53 -12.38 16.19
C ASP A 191 5.10 -12.31 16.73
N GLU A 192 4.93 -11.80 17.95
CA GLU A 192 3.63 -11.66 18.59
C GLU A 192 3.52 -10.36 19.41
N VAL A 193 2.28 -9.91 19.57
CA VAL A 193 1.94 -8.79 20.46
C VAL A 193 0.76 -9.18 21.31
N ARG A 194 0.91 -9.14 22.64
CA ARG A 194 -0.17 -9.37 23.60
C ARG A 194 -0.69 -8.02 24.09
N VAL A 195 -1.98 -7.85 24.05
CA VAL A 195 -2.67 -6.65 24.56
C VAL A 195 -3.65 -7.07 25.66
N VAL A 196 -3.49 -6.46 26.83
CA VAL A 196 -4.40 -6.64 27.97
C VAL A 196 -5.15 -5.34 28.21
N GLY A 197 -6.44 -5.35 27.94
CA GLY A 197 -7.34 -4.22 28.22
C GLY A 197 -7.56 -4.09 29.73
N ARG A 198 -7.38 -2.87 30.27
CA ARG A 198 -7.54 -2.60 31.69
C ARG A 198 -8.94 -2.01 31.99
N PRO A 199 -9.51 -2.24 33.19
CA PRO A 199 -10.82 -1.69 33.57
C PRO A 199 -10.84 -0.16 33.56
N LYS A 200 -9.73 0.48 33.91
CA LYS A 200 -9.59 1.93 33.94
C LYS A 200 -8.71 2.35 32.76
N GLN A 201 -9.34 2.98 31.79
CA GLN A 201 -8.68 3.52 30.61
C GLN A 201 -8.82 5.05 30.58
N HIS A 202 -7.90 5.71 29.89
CA HIS A 202 -7.87 7.17 29.75
C HIS A 202 -8.22 7.55 28.30
N SER A 203 -8.80 8.72 28.12
CA SER A 203 -8.93 9.31 26.79
C SER A 203 -7.58 9.79 26.30
N THR A 204 -7.31 9.61 25.02
CA THR A 204 -6.10 10.14 24.36
C THR A 204 -6.45 10.78 23.03
N ASN A 205 -5.60 11.67 22.56
CA ASN A 205 -5.73 12.27 21.24
C ASN A 205 -4.96 11.42 20.23
N ILE A 206 -5.64 11.03 19.16
CA ILE A 206 -5.03 10.32 18.03
C ILE A 206 -4.93 11.27 16.86
N LYS A 207 -3.73 11.41 16.30
CA LYS A 207 -3.47 12.12 15.05
C LYS A 207 -3.08 11.11 14.01
N THR A 208 -3.93 10.96 12.99
CA THR A 208 -3.62 10.08 11.85
C THR A 208 -2.59 10.73 10.95
N LEU A 209 -1.59 9.98 10.54
CA LEU A 209 -0.48 10.40 9.72
C LEU A 209 -0.05 9.24 8.80
N PRO A 210 0.57 9.56 7.63
CA PRO A 210 1.24 8.52 6.85
C PRO A 210 2.26 7.74 7.68
N TYR A 211 2.47 6.49 7.34
CA TYR A 211 3.45 5.63 8.02
C TYR A 211 4.83 6.31 8.16
N PRO A 212 5.50 6.21 9.32
CA PRO A 212 5.20 5.37 10.48
C PRO A 212 4.23 5.97 11.51
N GLY A 213 3.45 6.97 11.14
CA GLY A 213 2.41 7.51 12.02
C GLY A 213 1.24 6.54 12.24
N PHE A 214 0.27 6.96 13.06
CA PHE A 214 -0.94 6.17 13.32
C PHE A 214 -1.79 6.11 12.05
N PRO A 215 -2.21 4.91 11.58
CA PRO A 215 -2.95 4.71 10.33
C PRO A 215 -4.36 5.25 10.32
#